data_eb0c120b1951bc21a744b146fd41b392
#
_entry.id   eb0c120b1951bc21a744b146fd41b392
#
_cell.length_a   1.000
_cell.length_b   1.000
_cell.length_c   1.000
_cell.angle_alpha   90.00
_cell.angle_beta   90.00
_cell.angle_gamma   90.00
#
_symmetry.space_group_name_H-M   'P 1'
#
loop_
_entity.id
_entity.type
_entity.pdbx_description
1 polymer ?
#
loop_
_entity_poly.entity_id
_entity_poly.type
_entity_poly.pdbx_seq_one_letter_code
_entity_poly.pdbx_strand_id
1 'polypeptide(L)'
;MKLIYTVAALLLFAGLLPSCGPSPALYSWGNYEQTAYAVAQNPTPERLRALGLVYEKLITQPEGLRKMPPPGLCAEYGYLLAKQGDTERGVKLLEKEAELYPESAVFVRRLIKQQKK
;
A
#
# COMPACT_ATOMS: atom_id res chain seq x y z
N MET A 1 -16.41 -53.93 -9.58
CA MET A 1 -17.50 -53.03 -9.15
C MET A 1 -17.08 -52.11 -8.01
N LYS A 2 -16.53 -52.61 -6.90
CA LYS A 2 -16.07 -51.76 -5.77
C LYS A 2 -14.99 -50.74 -6.18
N LEU A 3 -14.07 -51.11 -7.05
CA LEU A 3 -13.02 -50.23 -7.55
C LEU A 3 -13.59 -49.03 -8.35
N ILE A 4 -14.63 -49.27 -9.13
CA ILE A 4 -15.28 -48.19 -9.93
C ILE A 4 -15.97 -47.19 -9.01
N TYR A 5 -16.64 -47.67 -7.96
CA TYR A 5 -17.27 -46.75 -6.98
C TYR A 5 -16.25 -45.95 -6.16
N THR A 6 -15.12 -46.57 -5.80
CA THR A 6 -14.05 -45.83 -5.09
C THR A 6 -13.37 -44.79 -5.97
N VAL A 7 -13.12 -45.10 -7.25
CA VAL A 7 -12.57 -44.12 -8.20
C VAL A 7 -13.56 -42.99 -8.47
N ALA A 8 -14.85 -43.33 -8.66
CA ALA A 8 -15.89 -42.31 -8.85
C ALA A 8 -16.04 -41.37 -7.62
N ALA A 9 -15.98 -41.96 -6.40
CA ALA A 9 -16.04 -41.16 -5.17
C ALA A 9 -14.82 -40.25 -5.00
N LEU A 10 -13.62 -40.72 -5.36
CA LEU A 10 -12.39 -39.90 -5.33
C LEU A 10 -12.44 -38.76 -6.33
N LEU A 11 -12.96 -38.98 -7.54
CA LEU A 11 -13.13 -37.94 -8.57
C LEU A 11 -14.18 -36.89 -8.15
N LEU A 12 -15.28 -37.30 -7.52
CA LEU A 12 -16.28 -36.39 -6.96
C LEU A 12 -15.72 -35.55 -5.82
N PHE A 13 -14.89 -36.14 -4.96
CA PHE A 13 -14.26 -35.42 -3.84
C PHE A 13 -13.19 -34.41 -4.32
N ALA A 14 -12.45 -34.73 -5.38
CA ALA A 14 -11.48 -33.81 -6.00
C ALA A 14 -12.14 -32.58 -6.65
N GLY A 15 -13.38 -32.73 -7.13
CA GLY A 15 -14.15 -31.62 -7.71
C GLY A 15 -14.75 -30.65 -6.68
N LEU A 16 -14.75 -31.02 -5.39
CA LEU A 16 -15.29 -30.18 -4.30
C LEU A 16 -14.23 -29.31 -3.61
N LEU A 17 -12.96 -29.38 -4.02
CA LEU A 17 -11.93 -28.50 -3.49
C LEU A 17 -12.21 -27.07 -3.97
N PRO A 18 -12.48 -26.10 -3.05
CA PRO A 18 -12.65 -24.73 -3.45
C PRO A 18 -11.35 -24.24 -4.09
N SER A 19 -11.40 -23.97 -5.38
CA SER A 19 -10.33 -23.27 -6.08
C SER A 19 -10.28 -21.84 -5.54
N CYS A 20 -9.34 -21.55 -4.64
CA CYS A 20 -9.01 -20.20 -4.27
C CYS A 20 -8.37 -19.51 -5.49
N GLY A 21 -9.20 -18.93 -6.35
CA GLY A 21 -8.72 -18.07 -7.43
C GLY A 21 -8.09 -16.78 -6.87
N PRO A 22 -7.19 -16.12 -7.61
CA PRO A 22 -6.64 -14.84 -7.20
C PRO A 22 -7.78 -13.82 -7.06
N SER A 23 -7.95 -13.25 -5.86
CA SER A 23 -8.87 -12.15 -5.65
C SER A 23 -8.26 -10.86 -6.20
N PRO A 24 -9.05 -9.96 -6.82
CA PRO A 24 -8.54 -8.68 -7.27
C PRO A 24 -8.03 -7.85 -6.09
N ALA A 25 -6.89 -7.18 -6.27
CA ALA A 25 -6.27 -6.39 -5.23
C ALA A 25 -7.13 -5.17 -4.85
N LEU A 26 -7.31 -4.91 -3.56
CA LEU A 26 -8.05 -3.75 -3.05
C LEU A 26 -7.34 -2.44 -3.42
N TYR A 27 -6.01 -2.41 -3.33
CA TYR A 27 -5.15 -1.28 -3.63
C TYR A 27 -4.06 -1.69 -4.63
N SER A 28 -3.58 -0.74 -5.42
CA SER A 28 -2.37 -0.91 -6.21
C SER A 28 -1.18 -0.31 -5.47
N TRP A 29 -0.11 -1.10 -5.37
CA TRP A 29 1.17 -0.67 -4.82
C TRP A 29 2.20 -0.35 -5.91
N GLY A 30 1.89 -0.66 -7.18
CA GLY A 30 2.82 -0.46 -8.30
C GLY A 30 4.19 -1.08 -8.01
N ASN A 31 5.24 -0.28 -8.17
CA ASN A 31 6.63 -0.65 -7.85
C ASN A 31 7.14 -0.03 -6.53
N TYR A 32 6.22 0.32 -5.61
CA TYR A 32 6.56 0.90 -4.31
C TYR A 32 7.55 0.04 -3.53
N GLU A 33 7.29 -1.26 -3.43
CA GLU A 33 8.09 -2.18 -2.61
C GLU A 33 9.56 -2.20 -3.06
N GLN A 34 9.82 -2.37 -4.35
CA GLN A 34 11.18 -2.40 -4.89
C GLN A 34 11.88 -1.06 -4.69
N THR A 35 11.16 0.05 -4.89
CA THR A 35 11.73 1.40 -4.80
C THR A 35 12.02 1.77 -3.34
N ALA A 36 11.09 1.47 -2.42
CA ALA A 36 11.27 1.69 -0.99
C ALA A 36 12.41 0.83 -0.43
N TYR A 37 12.51 -0.43 -0.86
CA TYR A 37 13.60 -1.31 -0.47
C TYR A 37 14.97 -0.78 -0.93
N ALA A 38 15.05 -0.28 -2.16
CA ALA A 38 16.29 0.32 -2.68
C ALA A 38 16.73 1.54 -1.86
N VAL A 39 15.79 2.38 -1.41
CA VAL A 39 16.06 3.50 -0.51
C VAL A 39 16.53 3.01 0.86
N ALA A 40 15.87 1.99 1.41
CA ALA A 40 16.23 1.43 2.71
C ALA A 40 17.65 0.84 2.72
N GLN A 41 18.09 0.25 1.61
CA GLN A 41 19.46 -0.27 1.49
C GLN A 41 20.51 0.83 1.39
N ASN A 42 20.24 1.86 0.61
CA ASN A 42 21.18 2.97 0.40
C ASN A 42 20.41 4.22 -0.05
N PRO A 43 20.12 5.16 0.85
CA PRO A 43 19.33 6.36 0.56
C PRO A 43 20.18 7.40 -0.19
N THR A 44 20.19 7.30 -1.52
CA THR A 44 20.79 8.34 -2.38
C THR A 44 19.73 9.36 -2.81
N PRO A 45 20.11 10.60 -3.19
CA PRO A 45 19.18 11.60 -3.70
C PRO A 45 18.35 11.09 -4.89
N GLU A 46 18.96 10.32 -5.78
CA GLU A 46 18.29 9.73 -6.94
C GLU A 46 17.23 8.71 -6.54
N ARG A 47 17.55 7.84 -5.58
CA ARG A 47 16.61 6.83 -5.05
C ARG A 47 15.45 7.47 -4.30
N LEU A 48 15.73 8.50 -3.49
CA LEU A 48 14.70 9.27 -2.80
C LEU A 48 13.77 9.98 -3.78
N ARG A 49 14.31 10.55 -4.87
CA ARG A 49 13.51 11.14 -5.93
C ARG A 49 12.65 10.10 -6.65
N ALA A 50 13.21 8.94 -6.96
CA ALA A 50 12.46 7.85 -7.58
C ALA A 50 11.30 7.39 -6.69
N LEU A 51 11.53 7.25 -5.39
CA LEU A 51 10.47 6.92 -4.42
C LEU A 51 9.40 8.00 -4.36
N GLY A 52 9.78 9.29 -4.37
CA GLY A 52 8.84 10.40 -4.44
C GLY A 52 7.90 10.32 -5.66
N LEU A 53 8.43 10.00 -6.84
CA LEU A 53 7.63 9.82 -8.05
C LEU A 53 6.64 8.65 -7.94
N VAL A 54 7.05 7.57 -7.27
CA VAL A 54 6.15 6.43 -7.00
C VAL A 54 5.02 6.85 -6.08
N TYR A 55 5.30 7.56 -4.99
CA TYR A 55 4.27 8.10 -4.10
C TYR A 55 3.30 9.00 -4.84
N GLU A 56 3.79 9.95 -5.62
CA GLU A 56 2.95 10.87 -6.38
C GLU A 56 2.01 10.14 -7.34
N LYS A 57 2.53 9.15 -8.07
CA LYS A 57 1.71 8.34 -8.97
C LYS A 57 0.61 7.59 -8.22
N LEU A 58 0.94 6.92 -7.13
CA LEU A 58 -0.03 6.14 -6.35
C LEU A 58 -1.09 7.01 -5.66
N ILE A 59 -0.76 8.26 -5.34
CA ILE A 59 -1.68 9.21 -4.69
C ILE A 59 -2.58 9.91 -5.71
N THR A 60 -2.04 10.28 -6.87
CA THR A 60 -2.77 11.03 -7.90
C THR A 60 -3.55 10.15 -8.86
N GLN A 61 -3.07 8.93 -9.09
CA GLN A 61 -3.68 7.96 -10.01
C GLN A 61 -3.85 6.60 -9.32
N PRO A 62 -4.63 6.55 -8.23
CA PRO A 62 -4.81 5.31 -7.49
C PRO A 62 -5.58 4.28 -8.31
N GLU A 63 -5.08 3.07 -8.30
CA GLU A 63 -5.68 1.91 -8.95
C GLU A 63 -6.15 0.90 -7.89
N GLY A 64 -6.63 -0.26 -8.34
CA GLY A 64 -7.22 -1.28 -7.48
C GLY A 64 -8.72 -1.08 -7.30
N LEU A 65 -9.38 -1.99 -6.59
CA LEU A 65 -10.83 -1.96 -6.40
C LEU A 65 -11.33 -0.72 -5.65
N ARG A 66 -10.55 -0.25 -4.69
CA ARG A 66 -10.90 0.91 -3.87
C ARG A 66 -10.67 2.25 -4.56
N LYS A 67 -9.85 2.30 -5.59
CA LYS A 67 -9.48 3.52 -6.33
C LYS A 67 -9.06 4.67 -5.40
N MET A 68 -8.30 4.34 -4.38
CA MET A 68 -7.73 5.28 -3.42
C MET A 68 -6.31 4.86 -3.04
N PRO A 69 -5.44 5.78 -2.59
CA PRO A 69 -4.10 5.42 -2.18
C PRO A 69 -4.10 4.35 -1.09
N PRO A 70 -3.14 3.44 -1.09
CA PRO A 70 -3.00 2.47 -0.01
C PRO A 70 -2.89 3.13 1.38
N PRO A 71 -3.39 2.48 2.45
CA PRO A 71 -3.28 3.01 3.82
C PRO A 71 -1.82 3.26 4.21
N GLY A 72 -1.55 4.40 4.81
CA GLY A 72 -0.22 4.79 5.26
C GLY A 72 0.62 5.55 4.23
N LEU A 73 0.29 5.45 2.94
CA LEU A 73 1.13 5.97 1.86
C LEU A 73 1.24 7.51 1.88
N CYS A 74 0.11 8.19 2.10
CA CYS A 74 0.11 9.65 2.24
C CYS A 74 0.89 10.10 3.49
N ALA A 75 0.82 9.35 4.58
CA ALA A 75 1.57 9.64 5.80
C ALA A 75 3.08 9.45 5.60
N GLU A 76 3.50 8.38 4.95
CA GLU A 76 4.92 8.13 4.64
C GLU A 76 5.50 9.24 3.76
N TYR A 77 4.83 9.57 2.66
CA TYR A 77 5.29 10.61 1.76
C TYR A 77 5.27 11.99 2.44
N GLY A 78 4.23 12.28 3.21
CA GLY A 78 4.14 13.50 3.98
C GLY A 78 5.29 13.67 4.98
N TYR A 79 5.64 12.59 5.68
CA TYR A 79 6.78 12.57 6.58
C TYR A 79 8.11 12.75 5.84
N LEU A 80 8.30 12.08 4.71
CA LEU A 80 9.49 12.20 3.88
C LEU A 80 9.71 13.64 3.39
N LEU A 81 8.65 14.29 2.86
CA LEU A 81 8.72 15.67 2.41
C LEU A 81 9.06 16.65 3.54
N ALA A 82 8.43 16.48 4.70
CA ALA A 82 8.71 17.31 5.87
C ALA A 82 10.18 17.17 6.32
N LYS A 83 10.73 15.96 6.29
CA LYS A 83 12.16 15.71 6.57
C LYS A 83 13.10 16.34 5.55
N GLN A 84 12.66 16.50 4.31
CA GLN A 84 13.41 17.17 3.25
C GLN A 84 13.25 18.70 3.26
N GLY A 85 12.49 19.26 4.20
CA GLY A 85 12.26 20.69 4.38
C GLY A 85 10.95 21.21 3.78
N ASP A 86 10.21 20.40 3.02
CA ASP A 86 8.89 20.74 2.49
C ASP A 86 7.79 20.40 3.50
N THR A 87 7.80 21.11 4.61
CA THR A 87 6.88 20.88 5.74
C THR A 87 5.43 21.16 5.35
N GLU A 88 5.18 22.17 4.50
CA GLU A 88 3.81 22.52 4.11
C GLU A 88 3.13 21.40 3.33
N ARG A 89 3.77 20.87 2.28
CA ARG A 89 3.24 19.73 1.53
C ARG A 89 3.19 18.47 2.38
N GLY A 90 4.19 18.28 3.23
CA GLY A 90 4.23 17.15 4.17
C GLY A 90 3.03 17.11 5.09
N VAL A 91 2.67 18.25 5.71
CA VAL A 91 1.50 18.36 6.60
C VAL A 91 0.20 18.13 5.83
N LYS A 92 0.04 18.70 4.62
CA LYS A 92 -1.15 18.45 3.79
C LYS A 92 -1.36 16.96 3.47
N LEU A 93 -0.28 16.24 3.20
CA LEU A 93 -0.37 14.78 2.96
C LEU A 93 -0.69 13.99 4.23
N LEU A 94 -0.16 14.39 5.37
CA LEU A 94 -0.52 13.81 6.66
C LEU A 94 -2.01 14.01 6.95
N GLU A 95 -2.54 15.22 6.73
CA GLU A 95 -3.97 15.51 6.88
C GLU A 95 -4.82 14.67 5.91
N LYS A 96 -4.38 14.53 4.65
CA LYS A 96 -5.05 13.65 3.68
C LYS A 96 -5.11 12.19 4.12
N GLU A 97 -4.07 11.67 4.76
CA GLU A 97 -4.09 10.33 5.35
C GLU A 97 -5.20 10.18 6.38
N ALA A 98 -5.33 11.17 7.29
CA ALA A 98 -6.37 11.15 8.32
C ALA A 98 -7.79 11.28 7.76
N GLU A 99 -7.96 11.97 6.61
CA GLU A 99 -9.25 12.06 5.92
C GLU A 99 -9.63 10.74 5.25
N LEU A 100 -8.67 10.09 4.56
CA LEU A 100 -8.89 8.81 3.88
C LEU A 100 -9.05 7.65 4.87
N TYR A 101 -8.31 7.70 5.97
CA TYR A 101 -8.20 6.65 6.99
C TYR A 101 -8.37 7.26 8.39
N PRO A 102 -9.61 7.51 8.84
CA PRO A 102 -9.88 8.16 10.14
C PRO A 102 -9.25 7.44 11.33
N GLU A 103 -9.04 6.13 11.25
CA GLU A 103 -8.35 5.32 12.26
C GLU A 103 -6.89 5.75 12.47
N SER A 104 -6.26 6.37 11.49
CA SER A 104 -4.89 6.87 11.57
C SER A 104 -4.78 8.27 12.22
N ALA A 105 -5.89 8.96 12.45
CA ALA A 105 -5.93 10.37 12.83
C ALA A 105 -5.15 10.69 14.12
N VAL A 106 -5.15 9.79 15.12
CA VAL A 106 -4.39 9.99 16.37
C VAL A 106 -2.89 9.99 16.09
N PHE A 107 -2.41 9.05 15.32
CA PHE A 107 -1.01 8.93 14.93
C PHE A 107 -0.58 10.11 14.07
N VAL A 108 -1.35 10.44 13.05
CA VAL A 108 -1.09 11.56 12.12
C VAL A 108 -0.98 12.89 12.86
N ARG A 109 -1.89 13.18 13.80
CA ARG A 109 -1.81 14.41 14.62
C ARG A 109 -0.52 14.52 15.43
N ARG A 110 0.01 13.39 15.92
CA ARG A 110 1.32 13.37 16.61
C ARG A 110 2.45 13.73 15.66
N LEU A 111 2.44 13.16 14.45
CA LEU A 111 3.43 13.48 13.42
C LEU A 111 3.39 14.97 13.03
N ILE A 112 2.20 15.54 12.82
CA ILE A 112 2.04 16.96 12.48
C ILE A 112 2.62 17.87 13.59
N LYS A 113 2.35 17.54 14.85
CA LYS A 113 2.93 18.29 15.99
C LYS A 113 4.46 18.25 16.00
N GLN A 114 5.06 17.14 15.61
CA GLN A 114 6.51 17.00 15.54
C GLN A 114 7.12 17.86 14.41
N GLN A 115 6.42 18.02 13.29
CA GLN A 115 6.90 18.80 12.16
C GLN A 115 6.81 20.32 12.38
N LYS A 116 5.92 20.78 13.28
CA LYS A 116 5.71 22.20 13.62
C LYS A 116 6.64 22.74 14.72
N LYS A 117 7.49 21.89 15.29
CA LYS A 117 8.53 22.26 16.25
C LYS A 117 9.83 22.64 15.56
#